data_888b1603d48bafc6888aeec8fd30a567
#
_entry.id   888b1603d48bafc6888aeec8fd30a567
#
_cell.length_a   1.000
_cell.length_b   1.000
_cell.length_c   1.000
_cell.angle_alpha   90.00
_cell.angle_beta   90.00
_cell.angle_gamma   90.00
#
_symmetry.space_group_name_H-M   'P 1'
#
loop_
_entity.id
_entity.type
_entity.pdbx_description
1 polymer ?
#
loop_
_entity_poly.entity_id
_entity_poly.type
_entity_poly.pdbx_seq_one_letter_code
_entity_poly.pdbx_strand_id
1 'polypeptide(L)'
;VRERMGFDDGVPSALRDMGVASVFFEPPTHAPDLTFDLVFLGEMNRLLPFVPLLQSIHNAGRTLLLVGDVPEVLRAQLPASVSCTGRVPYTQVPQQLRRARFGLNLVSNIEPYNQQTSTKLLEYCAVGLPVVSNDYAWVRYFAAHYQGNFHLLRDDPSSWQFSFGEALEAYPYVVPDVRELVWPKLLAKLAIWKHLHIVPE
;
A
#
# COMPACT_ATOMS: atom_id res chain seq x y z
N VAL A 1 8.27 19.52 10.44
CA VAL A 1 9.37 18.52 10.39
C VAL A 1 10.71 19.20 10.62
N ARG A 2 11.05 20.29 9.93
CA ARG A 2 12.32 21.01 10.05
C ARG A 2 12.63 21.44 11.48
N GLU A 3 11.70 22.15 12.12
CA GLU A 3 11.81 22.62 13.51
C GLU A 3 11.99 21.48 14.53
N ARG A 4 11.32 20.34 14.31
CA ARG A 4 11.43 19.16 15.19
C ARG A 4 12.77 18.42 15.04
N MET A 5 13.45 18.57 13.93
CA MET A 5 14.72 17.88 13.65
C MET A 5 15.95 18.74 13.92
N GLY A 6 15.78 20.01 14.33
CA GLY A 6 16.88 20.91 14.68
C GLY A 6 17.82 21.23 13.51
N PHE A 7 17.33 21.18 12.26
CA PHE A 7 18.15 21.57 11.11
C PHE A 7 18.35 23.09 11.10
N ASP A 8 19.61 23.50 10.92
CA ASP A 8 19.99 24.88 10.69
C ASP A 8 19.28 25.42 9.42
N ASP A 9 18.72 26.63 9.52
CA ASP A 9 18.03 27.29 8.42
C ASP A 9 18.95 27.62 7.23
N GLY A 10 20.27 27.62 7.43
CA GLY A 10 21.28 27.77 6.40
C GLY A 10 21.49 26.54 5.52
N VAL A 11 21.01 25.34 5.93
CA VAL A 11 21.19 24.11 5.15
C VAL A 11 20.11 24.00 4.07
N PRO A 12 20.50 23.94 2.75
CA PRO A 12 19.53 23.71 1.69
C PRO A 12 18.75 22.40 1.91
N SER A 13 17.44 22.48 1.91
CA SER A 13 16.58 21.31 2.11
C SER A 13 15.38 21.38 1.19
N ALA A 14 14.89 20.21 0.78
CA ALA A 14 13.68 20.06 0.00
C ALA A 14 12.78 18.98 0.62
N LEU A 15 11.48 19.25 0.69
CA LEU A 15 10.48 18.25 1.05
C LEU A 15 10.01 17.53 -0.22
N ARG A 16 9.93 16.23 -0.14
CA ARG A 16 9.32 15.39 -1.16
C ARG A 16 8.43 14.35 -0.53
N ASP A 17 7.47 13.88 -1.29
CA ASP A 17 6.67 12.73 -0.89
C ASP A 17 7.41 11.41 -1.21
N MET A 18 6.85 10.30 -0.76
CA MET A 18 7.36 8.97 -1.08
C MET A 18 7.07 8.65 -2.55
N GLY A 19 7.98 7.92 -3.18
CA GLY A 19 7.83 7.45 -4.54
C GLY A 19 7.69 5.94 -4.63
N VAL A 20 7.44 5.47 -5.84
CA VAL A 20 7.38 4.06 -6.22
C VAL A 20 8.51 3.71 -7.17
N ALA A 21 9.05 2.49 -7.09
CA ALA A 21 10.10 2.04 -7.98
C ALA A 21 9.54 1.68 -9.37
N SER A 22 10.34 1.91 -10.42
CA SER A 22 9.95 1.65 -11.81
C SER A 22 9.61 0.19 -12.08
N VAL A 23 10.19 -0.76 -11.35
CA VAL A 23 9.91 -2.20 -11.49
C VAL A 23 8.43 -2.56 -11.30
N PHE A 24 7.66 -1.76 -10.58
CA PHE A 24 6.21 -2.00 -10.40
C PHE A 24 5.39 -1.71 -11.66
N PHE A 25 5.94 -0.95 -12.61
CA PHE A 25 5.28 -0.64 -13.90
C PHE A 25 5.67 -1.62 -15.00
N GLU A 26 6.63 -2.50 -14.76
CA GLU A 26 7.02 -3.49 -15.74
C GLU A 26 5.86 -4.46 -15.96
N PRO A 27 5.55 -4.81 -17.24
CA PRO A 27 4.51 -5.79 -17.54
C PRO A 27 4.91 -7.16 -16.96
N PRO A 28 3.93 -7.98 -16.54
CA PRO A 28 4.24 -9.33 -16.11
C PRO A 28 4.80 -10.14 -17.28
N THR A 29 5.78 -11.00 -17.02
CA THR A 29 6.37 -11.90 -18.03
C THR A 29 5.39 -13.01 -18.48
N HIS A 30 4.41 -13.33 -17.63
CA HIS A 30 3.35 -14.31 -17.89
C HIS A 30 2.04 -13.76 -17.36
N ALA A 31 0.92 -14.30 -17.90
CA ALA A 31 -0.41 -13.98 -17.36
C ALA A 31 -0.43 -14.26 -15.85
N PRO A 32 -0.98 -13.34 -15.03
CA PRO A 32 -1.05 -13.54 -13.59
C PRO A 32 -1.90 -14.76 -13.25
N ASP A 33 -1.39 -15.63 -12.41
CA ASP A 33 -2.18 -16.68 -11.77
C ASP A 33 -2.90 -16.08 -10.56
N LEU A 34 -4.16 -15.71 -10.73
CA LEU A 34 -5.00 -15.10 -9.71
C LEU A 34 -5.43 -16.17 -8.69
N THR A 35 -4.58 -16.41 -7.70
CA THR A 35 -4.77 -17.45 -6.69
C THR A 35 -5.42 -16.90 -5.41
N PHE A 36 -5.39 -15.56 -5.20
CA PHE A 36 -5.88 -14.92 -3.98
C PHE A 36 -6.88 -13.81 -4.29
N ASP A 37 -7.82 -13.60 -3.36
CA ASP A 37 -8.71 -12.43 -3.44
C ASP A 37 -7.96 -11.16 -3.04
N LEU A 38 -7.25 -11.18 -1.91
CA LEU A 38 -6.55 -10.01 -1.40
C LEU A 38 -5.05 -10.27 -1.21
N VAL A 39 -4.27 -9.19 -1.27
CA VAL A 39 -2.84 -9.21 -0.89
C VAL A 39 -2.52 -8.05 0.05
N PHE A 40 -1.75 -8.33 1.09
CA PHE A 40 -1.16 -7.31 1.95
C PHE A 40 0.37 -7.36 1.82
N LEU A 41 0.97 -6.19 1.60
CA LEU A 41 2.42 -5.99 1.54
C LEU A 41 2.87 -5.11 2.70
N GLY A 42 3.97 -5.46 3.36
CA GLY A 42 4.64 -4.57 4.29
C GLY A 42 5.10 -5.22 5.60
N GLU A 43 5.27 -4.39 6.61
CA GLU A 43 5.66 -4.80 7.96
C GLU A 43 4.49 -5.48 8.68
N MET A 44 4.63 -6.78 8.92
CA MET A 44 3.53 -7.62 9.40
C MET A 44 3.12 -7.35 10.85
N ASN A 45 4.01 -6.82 11.70
CA ASN A 45 3.63 -6.42 13.07
C ASN A 45 2.51 -5.37 13.07
N ARG A 46 2.41 -4.57 12.00
CA ARG A 46 1.36 -3.56 11.84
C ARG A 46 -0.03 -4.15 11.61
N LEU A 47 -0.13 -5.46 11.34
CA LEU A 47 -1.40 -6.17 11.21
C LEU A 47 -1.99 -6.62 12.55
N LEU A 48 -1.24 -6.63 13.63
CA LEU A 48 -1.75 -7.07 14.94
C LEU A 48 -3.07 -6.37 15.36
N PRO A 49 -3.22 -5.04 15.20
CA PRO A 49 -4.49 -4.37 15.51
C PRO A 49 -5.64 -4.76 14.56
N PHE A 50 -5.33 -5.34 13.40
CA PHE A 50 -6.28 -5.71 12.37
C PHE A 50 -6.63 -7.20 12.33
N VAL A 51 -6.19 -8.00 13.32
CA VAL A 51 -6.52 -9.43 13.39
C VAL A 51 -8.04 -9.68 13.30
N PRO A 52 -8.93 -8.92 13.96
CA PRO A 52 -10.37 -9.10 13.80
C PRO A 52 -10.85 -8.87 12.36
N LEU A 53 -10.24 -7.94 11.63
CA LEU A 53 -10.53 -7.70 10.21
C LEU A 53 -10.04 -8.86 9.33
N LEU A 54 -8.87 -9.44 9.62
CA LEU A 54 -8.39 -10.65 8.92
C LEU A 54 -9.34 -11.82 9.14
N GLN A 55 -9.92 -11.95 10.33
CA GLN A 55 -10.95 -12.95 10.62
C GLN A 55 -12.23 -12.71 9.81
N SER A 56 -12.64 -11.44 9.62
CA SER A 56 -13.81 -11.09 8.79
C SER A 56 -13.58 -11.40 7.30
N ILE A 57 -12.35 -11.25 6.79
CA ILE A 57 -11.96 -11.68 5.43
C ILE A 57 -12.18 -13.20 5.30
N HIS A 58 -11.70 -13.98 6.28
CA HIS A 58 -11.88 -15.43 6.31
C HIS A 58 -13.37 -15.84 6.36
N ASN A 59 -14.14 -15.21 7.24
CA ASN A 59 -15.57 -15.49 7.42
C ASN A 59 -16.39 -15.15 6.16
N ALA A 60 -15.93 -14.20 5.35
CA ALA A 60 -16.49 -13.89 4.03
C ALA A 60 -16.07 -14.88 2.93
N GLY A 61 -15.32 -15.95 3.28
CA GLY A 61 -14.83 -16.96 2.33
C GLY A 61 -13.70 -16.48 1.43
N ARG A 62 -13.01 -15.40 1.81
CA ARG A 62 -11.94 -14.81 0.99
C ARG A 62 -10.56 -15.30 1.41
N THR A 63 -9.67 -15.37 0.43
CA THR A 63 -8.26 -15.74 0.59
C THR A 63 -7.38 -14.50 0.65
N LEU A 64 -6.34 -14.55 1.49
CA LEU A 64 -5.40 -13.44 1.67
C LEU A 64 -3.95 -13.92 1.54
N LEU A 65 -3.16 -13.22 0.73
CA LEU A 65 -1.72 -13.38 0.65
C LEU A 65 -1.00 -12.29 1.47
N LEU A 66 -0.14 -12.69 2.39
CA LEU A 66 0.78 -11.78 3.10
C LEU A 66 2.17 -11.85 2.45
N VAL A 67 2.63 -10.73 1.90
CA VAL A 67 3.94 -10.61 1.27
C VAL A 67 4.89 -9.92 2.25
N GLY A 68 5.70 -10.73 2.92
CA GLY A 68 6.63 -10.29 3.96
C GLY A 68 6.84 -11.35 5.03
N ASP A 69 7.72 -11.04 5.98
CA ASP A 69 8.05 -11.93 7.09
C ASP A 69 7.03 -11.80 8.21
N VAL A 70 6.38 -12.91 8.55
CA VAL A 70 5.26 -12.94 9.51
C VAL A 70 5.80 -13.39 10.86
N PRO A 71 5.78 -12.51 11.88
CA PRO A 71 6.23 -12.86 13.23
C PRO A 71 5.31 -13.90 13.86
N GLU A 72 5.86 -14.74 14.74
CA GLU A 72 5.15 -15.87 15.38
C GLU A 72 3.89 -15.42 16.11
N VAL A 73 3.95 -14.28 16.80
CA VAL A 73 2.82 -13.72 17.54
C VAL A 73 1.62 -13.39 16.61
N LEU A 74 1.87 -13.00 15.39
CA LEU A 74 0.81 -12.78 14.40
C LEU A 74 0.41 -14.12 13.76
N ARG A 75 1.37 -14.97 13.41
CA ARG A 75 1.14 -16.27 12.77
C ARG A 75 0.17 -17.13 13.56
N ALA A 76 0.31 -17.16 14.89
CA ALA A 76 -0.58 -17.90 15.79
C ALA A 76 -2.05 -17.41 15.77
N GLN A 77 -2.30 -16.23 15.23
CA GLN A 77 -3.64 -15.61 15.18
C GLN A 77 -4.23 -15.55 13.77
N LEU A 78 -3.48 -16.02 12.76
CA LEU A 78 -3.94 -15.96 11.37
C LEU A 78 -5.01 -17.02 11.08
N PRO A 79 -6.10 -16.66 10.37
CA PRO A 79 -7.06 -17.62 9.86
C PRO A 79 -6.44 -18.57 8.83
N ALA A 80 -7.07 -19.74 8.64
CA ALA A 80 -6.60 -20.77 7.70
C ALA A 80 -6.60 -20.34 6.23
N SER A 81 -7.36 -19.32 5.85
CA SER A 81 -7.40 -18.76 4.48
C SER A 81 -6.23 -17.82 4.17
N VAL A 82 -5.33 -17.58 5.13
CA VAL A 82 -4.18 -16.69 4.97
C VAL A 82 -2.94 -17.48 4.59
N SER A 83 -2.34 -17.11 3.47
CA SER A 83 -1.05 -17.64 3.01
C SER A 83 0.05 -16.60 3.18
N CYS A 84 1.29 -17.05 3.40
CA CYS A 84 2.43 -16.17 3.63
C CYS A 84 3.57 -16.54 2.68
N THR A 85 4.18 -15.54 2.02
CA THR A 85 5.36 -15.78 1.17
C THR A 85 6.64 -15.86 1.96
N GLY A 86 6.68 -15.31 3.18
CA GLY A 86 7.92 -14.91 3.81
C GLY A 86 8.56 -13.71 3.10
N ARG A 87 9.82 -13.44 3.40
CA ARG A 87 10.57 -12.34 2.77
C ARG A 87 10.92 -12.70 1.34
N VAL A 88 10.52 -11.83 0.40
CA VAL A 88 10.86 -11.95 -1.03
C VAL A 88 11.76 -10.81 -1.46
N PRO A 89 12.62 -10.98 -2.48
CA PRO A 89 13.37 -9.88 -3.08
C PRO A 89 12.43 -8.78 -3.59
N TYR A 90 12.81 -7.52 -3.41
CA TYR A 90 11.95 -6.37 -3.78
C TYR A 90 11.53 -6.38 -5.25
N THR A 91 12.42 -6.82 -6.14
CA THR A 91 12.13 -6.96 -7.57
C THR A 91 11.08 -8.02 -7.90
N GLN A 92 10.82 -8.97 -6.99
CA GLN A 92 9.79 -10.00 -7.15
C GLN A 92 8.44 -9.60 -6.53
N VAL A 93 8.40 -8.52 -5.73
CA VAL A 93 7.16 -8.05 -5.09
C VAL A 93 6.05 -7.80 -6.12
N PRO A 94 6.27 -7.12 -7.27
CA PRO A 94 5.22 -6.90 -8.26
C PRO A 94 4.56 -8.19 -8.74
N GLN A 95 5.33 -9.27 -8.90
CA GLN A 95 4.80 -10.58 -9.28
C GLN A 95 3.89 -11.16 -8.19
N GLN A 96 4.27 -11.02 -6.92
CA GLN A 96 3.43 -11.50 -5.81
C GLN A 96 2.13 -10.69 -5.71
N LEU A 97 2.18 -9.38 -5.89
CA LEU A 97 0.99 -8.52 -5.87
C LEU A 97 -0.02 -8.92 -6.95
N ARG A 98 0.45 -9.23 -8.15
CA ARG A 98 -0.40 -9.64 -9.28
C ARG A 98 -1.06 -11.01 -9.13
N ARG A 99 -0.74 -11.77 -8.09
CA ARG A 99 -1.43 -13.03 -7.76
C ARG A 99 -2.77 -12.80 -7.06
N ALA A 100 -3.09 -11.57 -6.70
CA ALA A 100 -4.34 -11.23 -6.03
C ALA A 100 -5.19 -10.28 -6.88
N ARG A 101 -6.48 -10.26 -6.59
CA ARG A 101 -7.46 -9.40 -7.26
C ARG A 101 -7.51 -8.00 -6.67
N PHE A 102 -7.22 -7.86 -5.36
CA PHE A 102 -7.30 -6.60 -4.63
C PHE A 102 -6.09 -6.41 -3.72
N GLY A 103 -5.57 -5.18 -3.65
CA GLY A 103 -4.58 -4.76 -2.67
C GLY A 103 -5.25 -4.34 -1.36
N LEU A 104 -4.78 -4.85 -0.23
CA LEU A 104 -5.29 -4.51 1.10
C LEU A 104 -4.36 -3.47 1.75
N ASN A 105 -4.81 -2.23 1.85
CA ASN A 105 -4.06 -1.14 2.45
C ASN A 105 -4.54 -0.87 3.88
N LEU A 106 -3.89 -1.46 4.87
CA LEU A 106 -4.18 -1.23 6.29
C LEU A 106 -3.08 -0.37 6.92
N VAL A 107 -3.49 0.72 7.52
CA VAL A 107 -2.62 1.69 8.21
C VAL A 107 -3.25 2.05 9.54
N SER A 108 -2.49 2.00 10.62
CA SER A 108 -2.98 2.42 11.95
C SER A 108 -3.44 3.87 11.90
N ASN A 109 -4.68 4.14 12.34
CA ASN A 109 -5.25 5.49 12.30
C ASN A 109 -4.78 6.34 13.49
N ILE A 110 -3.46 6.36 13.73
CA ILE A 110 -2.79 7.15 14.75
C ILE A 110 -1.64 7.94 14.12
N GLU A 111 -1.35 9.12 14.65
CA GLU A 111 -0.20 9.91 14.21
C GLU A 111 1.13 9.21 14.56
N PRO A 112 2.14 9.31 13.68
CA PRO A 112 2.17 10.01 12.39
C PRO A 112 1.67 9.15 11.21
N TYR A 113 1.30 7.89 11.43
CA TYR A 113 1.05 6.92 10.35
C TYR A 113 -0.14 7.29 9.45
N ASN A 114 -1.21 7.85 10.04
CA ASN A 114 -2.42 8.26 9.31
C ASN A 114 -2.25 9.50 8.44
N GLN A 115 -1.09 10.19 8.55
CA GLN A 115 -0.74 11.37 7.75
C GLN A 115 0.40 11.10 6.76
N GLN A 116 0.97 9.90 6.78
CA GLN A 116 2.10 9.54 5.93
C GLN A 116 1.63 8.86 4.64
N THR A 117 2.38 9.09 3.56
CA THR A 117 2.21 8.36 2.31
C THR A 117 2.33 6.86 2.54
N SER A 118 1.31 6.13 2.12
CA SER A 118 1.35 4.67 2.09
C SER A 118 2.10 4.18 0.86
N THR A 119 3.35 3.76 1.02
CA THR A 119 4.15 3.21 -0.08
C THR A 119 3.50 1.99 -0.72
N LYS A 120 2.92 1.09 0.10
CA LYS A 120 2.20 -0.08 -0.42
C LYS A 120 1.01 0.30 -1.30
N LEU A 121 0.29 1.40 -0.99
CA LEU A 121 -0.81 1.88 -1.83
C LEU A 121 -0.30 2.38 -3.18
N LEU A 122 0.83 3.08 -3.22
CA LEU A 122 1.49 3.46 -4.48
C LEU A 122 1.90 2.24 -5.30
N GLU A 123 2.43 1.21 -4.64
CA GLU A 123 2.85 -0.04 -5.26
C GLU A 123 1.64 -0.82 -5.83
N TYR A 124 0.50 -0.85 -5.12
CA TYR A 124 -0.74 -1.43 -5.65
C TYR A 124 -1.24 -0.67 -6.88
N CYS A 125 -1.27 0.66 -6.82
CA CYS A 125 -1.66 1.47 -7.97
C CYS A 125 -0.73 1.25 -9.17
N ALA A 126 0.58 1.16 -8.94
CA ALA A 126 1.57 0.97 -10.00
C ALA A 126 1.42 -0.39 -10.74
N VAL A 127 1.01 -1.45 -10.04
CA VAL A 127 0.71 -2.75 -10.68
C VAL A 127 -0.73 -2.86 -11.19
N GLY A 128 -1.55 -1.82 -11.01
CA GLY A 128 -2.93 -1.79 -11.47
C GLY A 128 -3.94 -2.52 -10.59
N LEU A 129 -3.63 -2.77 -9.30
CA LEU A 129 -4.55 -3.44 -8.38
C LEU A 129 -5.62 -2.48 -7.84
N PRO A 130 -6.91 -2.85 -7.91
CA PRO A 130 -7.96 -2.24 -7.12
C PRO A 130 -7.64 -2.31 -5.62
N VAL A 131 -7.98 -1.27 -4.86
CA VAL A 131 -7.56 -1.16 -3.45
C VAL A 131 -8.75 -1.16 -2.50
N VAL A 132 -8.65 -2.00 -1.47
CA VAL A 132 -9.46 -1.93 -0.25
C VAL A 132 -8.60 -1.33 0.84
N SER A 133 -9.08 -0.32 1.54
CA SER A 133 -8.31 0.38 2.59
C SER A 133 -9.18 0.65 3.81
N ASN A 134 -8.58 0.62 5.01
CA ASN A 134 -9.25 1.31 6.11
C ASN A 134 -9.28 2.81 5.83
N ASP A 135 -10.28 3.46 6.42
CA ASP A 135 -10.55 4.87 6.20
C ASP A 135 -9.67 5.74 7.10
N TYR A 136 -8.79 6.57 6.52
CA TYR A 136 -7.93 7.52 7.23
C TYR A 136 -7.61 8.75 6.36
N ALA A 137 -7.12 9.81 6.98
CA ALA A 137 -7.00 11.14 6.35
C ALA A 137 -6.19 11.13 5.05
N TRP A 138 -5.00 10.49 5.06
CA TRP A 138 -4.13 10.51 3.88
C TRP A 138 -4.74 9.72 2.70
N VAL A 139 -5.40 8.56 2.92
CA VAL A 139 -5.97 7.79 1.82
C VAL A 139 -7.10 8.54 1.11
N ARG A 140 -7.93 9.28 1.87
CA ARG A 140 -8.96 10.16 1.30
C ARG A 140 -8.35 11.28 0.46
N TYR A 141 -7.32 11.94 1.01
CA TYR A 141 -6.58 12.98 0.28
C TYR A 141 -6.00 12.43 -1.02
N PHE A 142 -5.33 11.28 -0.96
CA PHE A 142 -4.71 10.65 -2.12
C PHE A 142 -5.75 10.28 -3.18
N ALA A 143 -6.85 9.64 -2.79
CA ALA A 143 -7.94 9.28 -3.69
C ALA A 143 -8.50 10.51 -4.42
N ALA A 144 -8.78 11.59 -3.68
CA ALA A 144 -9.30 12.82 -4.27
C ALA A 144 -8.29 13.51 -5.20
N HIS A 145 -7.00 13.57 -4.79
CA HIS A 145 -5.96 14.26 -5.55
C HIS A 145 -5.60 13.54 -6.87
N TYR A 146 -5.56 12.21 -6.85
CA TYR A 146 -5.20 11.40 -8.03
C TYR A 146 -6.41 10.78 -8.73
N GLN A 147 -7.64 11.21 -8.39
CA GLN A 147 -8.88 10.73 -9.00
C GLN A 147 -9.06 9.20 -8.88
N GLY A 148 -8.58 8.63 -7.78
CA GLY A 148 -8.78 7.24 -7.44
C GLY A 148 -10.11 7.00 -6.75
N ASN A 149 -10.61 5.76 -6.82
CA ASN A 149 -11.77 5.31 -6.02
C ASN A 149 -11.44 3.98 -5.36
N PHE A 150 -11.28 4.00 -4.05
CA PHE A 150 -10.90 2.85 -3.23
C PHE A 150 -12.07 2.44 -2.35
N HIS A 151 -12.23 1.14 -2.12
CA HIS A 151 -13.22 0.65 -1.16
C HIS A 151 -12.73 0.96 0.27
N LEU A 152 -13.27 2.01 0.88
CA LEU A 152 -12.92 2.42 2.23
C LEU A 152 -13.77 1.67 3.25
N LEU A 153 -13.10 0.87 4.08
CA LEU A 153 -13.72 0.12 5.17
C LEU A 153 -14.10 1.09 6.30
N ARG A 154 -15.33 1.00 6.77
CA ARG A 154 -15.77 1.74 7.95
C ARG A 154 -15.06 1.20 9.19
N ASP A 155 -14.85 2.07 10.17
CA ASP A 155 -14.35 1.69 11.49
C ASP A 155 -15.49 1.07 12.34
N ASP A 156 -16.12 0.05 11.74
CA ASP A 156 -17.23 -0.70 12.30
C ASP A 156 -17.08 -2.18 11.92
N PRO A 157 -16.66 -3.03 12.87
CA PRO A 157 -16.45 -4.45 12.61
C PRO A 157 -17.68 -5.18 12.06
N SER A 158 -18.88 -4.74 12.37
CA SER A 158 -20.11 -5.36 11.88
C SER A 158 -20.30 -5.20 10.37
N SER A 159 -19.72 -4.18 9.78
CA SER A 159 -19.76 -3.89 8.33
C SER A 159 -18.74 -4.67 7.52
N TRP A 160 -17.69 -5.23 8.14
CA TRP A 160 -16.56 -5.82 7.41
C TRP A 160 -16.93 -7.08 6.65
N GLN A 161 -17.76 -7.95 7.23
CA GLN A 161 -18.20 -9.16 6.52
C GLN A 161 -18.96 -8.83 5.22
N PHE A 162 -19.83 -7.81 5.25
CA PHE A 162 -20.50 -7.32 4.04
C PHE A 162 -19.51 -6.70 3.06
N SER A 163 -18.54 -5.90 3.53
CA SER A 163 -17.51 -5.26 2.71
C SER A 163 -16.65 -6.27 1.96
N PHE A 164 -16.32 -7.41 2.57
CA PHE A 164 -15.55 -8.49 1.93
C PHE A 164 -16.43 -9.53 1.20
N GLY A 165 -17.74 -9.47 1.34
CA GLY A 165 -18.72 -10.27 0.61
C GLY A 165 -19.01 -9.70 -0.79
N GLU A 166 -20.29 -9.45 -1.06
CA GLU A 166 -20.77 -8.97 -2.36
C GLU A 166 -20.26 -7.56 -2.70
N ALA A 167 -20.10 -6.69 -1.70
CA ALA A 167 -19.64 -5.33 -1.90
C ALA A 167 -18.21 -5.25 -2.46
N LEU A 168 -17.36 -6.24 -2.18
CA LEU A 168 -16.00 -6.28 -2.68
C LEU A 168 -15.93 -6.26 -4.22
N GLU A 169 -16.77 -7.06 -4.87
CA GLU A 169 -16.79 -7.19 -6.33
C GLU A 169 -17.61 -6.08 -7.02
N ALA A 170 -18.66 -5.61 -6.34
CA ALA A 170 -19.58 -4.63 -6.90
C ALA A 170 -19.06 -3.18 -6.81
N TYR A 171 -17.99 -2.94 -6.04
CA TYR A 171 -17.49 -1.58 -5.82
C TYR A 171 -16.87 -1.00 -7.12
N PRO A 172 -17.15 0.26 -7.48
CA PRO A 172 -16.65 0.89 -8.70
C PRO A 172 -15.22 1.40 -8.52
N TYR A 173 -14.25 0.50 -8.45
CA TYR A 173 -12.84 0.84 -8.27
C TYR A 173 -12.30 1.70 -9.40
N VAL A 174 -11.49 2.70 -9.04
CA VAL A 174 -10.64 3.46 -9.97
C VAL A 174 -9.23 3.46 -9.44
N VAL A 175 -8.31 2.81 -10.17
CA VAL A 175 -6.89 2.79 -9.84
C VAL A 175 -6.23 4.00 -10.50
N PRO A 176 -5.68 4.95 -9.73
CA PRO A 176 -5.07 6.14 -10.30
C PRO A 176 -3.73 5.84 -10.97
N ASP A 177 -3.39 6.61 -12.00
CA ASP A 177 -2.05 6.57 -12.60
C ASP A 177 -1.04 7.27 -11.69
N VAL A 178 -0.06 6.52 -11.22
CA VAL A 178 1.00 7.01 -10.33
C VAL A 178 2.37 7.08 -11.01
N ARG A 179 2.45 7.07 -12.37
CA ARG A 179 3.73 7.14 -13.11
C ARG A 179 4.51 8.42 -12.87
N GLU A 180 3.86 9.50 -12.45
CA GLU A 180 4.55 10.74 -12.03
C GLU A 180 5.21 10.63 -10.66
N LEU A 181 4.89 9.61 -9.88
CA LEU A 181 5.45 9.36 -8.55
C LEU A 181 6.62 8.37 -8.56
N VAL A 182 7.18 8.02 -9.71
CA VAL A 182 8.40 7.20 -9.76
C VAL A 182 9.60 7.96 -9.20
N TRP A 183 10.47 7.25 -8.48
CA TRP A 183 11.63 7.85 -7.83
C TRP A 183 12.48 8.77 -8.74
N PRO A 184 12.85 8.37 -9.97
CA PRO A 184 13.63 9.24 -10.85
C PRO A 184 12.96 10.60 -11.11
N LYS A 185 11.63 10.60 -11.39
CA LYS A 185 10.89 11.84 -11.63
C LYS A 185 10.79 12.72 -10.38
N LEU A 186 10.53 12.11 -9.22
CA LEU A 186 10.47 12.85 -7.95
C LEU A 186 11.82 13.46 -7.61
N LEU A 187 12.90 12.71 -7.78
CA LEU A 187 14.25 13.19 -7.52
C LEU A 187 14.67 14.31 -8.50
N ALA A 188 14.34 14.17 -9.78
CA ALA A 188 14.63 15.20 -10.78
C ALA A 188 13.95 16.55 -10.46
N LYS A 189 12.79 16.53 -9.82
CA LYS A 189 12.04 17.74 -9.41
C LYS A 189 12.65 18.45 -8.19
N LEU A 190 13.65 17.87 -7.50
CA LEU A 190 14.25 18.47 -6.31
C LEU A 190 15.13 19.65 -6.67
N ALA A 191 14.82 20.85 -6.18
CA ALA A 191 15.61 22.06 -6.37
C ALA A 191 17.04 21.94 -5.79
N ILE A 192 17.31 20.99 -4.92
CA ILE A 192 18.62 20.76 -4.28
C ILE A 192 19.73 20.49 -5.30
N TRP A 193 19.41 19.94 -6.46
CA TRP A 193 20.38 19.68 -7.53
C TRP A 193 21.09 20.95 -8.01
N LYS A 194 20.40 22.11 -7.96
CA LYS A 194 20.97 23.40 -8.32
C LYS A 194 22.11 23.82 -7.36
N HIS A 195 22.08 23.38 -6.11
CA HIS A 195 23.11 23.69 -5.12
C HIS A 195 24.30 22.72 -5.18
N LEU A 196 24.11 21.54 -5.77
CA LEU A 196 25.17 20.54 -5.88
C LEU A 196 25.93 20.62 -7.20
N HIS A 197 25.58 21.55 -8.12
CA HIS A 197 26.11 21.64 -9.49
C HIS A 197 26.04 20.31 -10.26
N ILE A 198 25.10 19.43 -9.87
CA ILE A 198 24.87 18.15 -10.52
C ILE A 198 23.62 18.29 -11.38
N VAL A 199 23.74 18.00 -12.67
CA VAL A 199 22.60 17.86 -13.57
C VAL A 199 22.16 16.40 -13.46
N PRO A 200 20.95 16.08 -12.99
CA PRO A 200 20.47 14.69 -13.01
C PRO A 200 20.29 14.25 -14.47
N GLU A 201 20.84 13.09 -14.82
CA GLU A 201 20.64 12.41 -16.10
C GLU A 201 19.20 11.97 -16.30
#